data_2fe4778878b814bce65e4c5734b9f268
#
_entry.id   2fe4778878b814bce65e4c5734b9f268
#
_cell.length_a   1.000
_cell.length_b   1.000
_cell.length_c   1.000
_cell.angle_alpha   90.00
_cell.angle_beta   90.00
_cell.angle_gamma   90.00
#
_symmetry.space_group_name_H-M   'P 1'
#
loop_
_entity.id
_entity.type
_entity.pdbx_description
1 polymer ?
#
loop_
_entity_poly.entity_id
_entity_poly.type
_entity_poly.pdbx_seq_one_letter_code
_entity_poly.pdbx_strand_id
1 'polypeptide(L)'
;TFRREKIKDYFLLDTSVENLFINEYMAAAPGDFVKVYLFAQMYADLGQEITNEEIAKYLSMEHEDVLRAWTYWEKMGVIRKIRRESADKFDYDVEFVLLKEQFYGDKESKRPVGLDQSMQAAMGDKEIQEMFQAIEKASGSVLSGTEMLEIVSWINDFNATPEVIAYGYAYCV
;
A
#
# COMPACT_ATOMS: atom_id res chain seq x y z
N THR A 1 -25.03 18.90 -9.58
CA THR A 1 -23.76 18.45 -10.20
C THR A 1 -22.62 19.16 -9.51
N PHE A 2 -21.70 18.40 -8.89
CA PHE A 2 -20.52 18.96 -8.22
C PHE A 2 -19.39 19.05 -9.25
N ARG A 3 -18.68 20.18 -9.29
CA ARG A 3 -17.54 20.39 -10.18
C ARG A 3 -16.37 20.91 -9.36
N ARG A 4 -15.17 20.45 -9.66
CA ARG A 4 -13.93 21.00 -9.14
C ARG A 4 -13.23 21.75 -10.26
N GLU A 5 -12.68 22.92 -9.95
CA GLU A 5 -11.84 23.65 -10.90
C GLU A 5 -10.63 22.79 -11.28
N LYS A 6 -10.33 22.76 -12.59
CA LYS A 6 -9.17 22.01 -13.09
C LYS A 6 -7.93 22.90 -12.96
N ILE A 7 -6.93 22.41 -12.25
CA ILE A 7 -5.61 23.02 -12.20
C ILE A 7 -5.00 22.86 -13.60
N LYS A 8 -4.64 23.98 -14.22
CA LYS A 8 -4.12 24.02 -15.59
C LYS A 8 -2.60 23.85 -15.64
N ASP A 9 -1.93 24.14 -14.54
CA ASP A 9 -0.47 24.04 -14.41
C ASP A 9 -0.14 22.86 -13.49
N TYR A 10 0.60 21.90 -14.01
CA TYR A 10 0.97 20.70 -13.27
C TYR A 10 1.90 21.00 -12.06
N PHE A 11 2.63 22.11 -12.07
CA PHE A 11 3.42 22.56 -10.91
C PHE A 11 2.56 23.02 -9.72
N LEU A 12 1.28 23.25 -9.94
CA LEU A 12 0.32 23.57 -8.88
C LEU A 12 -0.38 22.32 -8.33
N LEU A 13 -0.06 21.13 -8.83
CA LEU A 13 -0.55 19.86 -8.31
C LEU A 13 0.30 19.41 -7.12
N ASP A 14 -0.31 18.61 -6.25
CA ASP A 14 0.36 18.00 -5.11
C ASP A 14 0.99 16.66 -5.51
N THR A 15 2.15 16.35 -4.94
CA THR A 15 2.78 15.03 -5.04
C THR A 15 2.58 14.28 -3.73
N SER A 16 1.96 13.13 -3.77
CA SER A 16 1.76 12.29 -2.58
C SER A 16 3.00 11.46 -2.30
N VAL A 17 3.52 11.56 -1.07
CA VAL A 17 4.63 10.74 -0.58
C VAL A 17 4.12 9.81 0.51
N GLU A 18 4.43 8.51 0.41
CA GLU A 18 4.03 7.55 1.44
C GLU A 18 4.73 7.85 2.77
N ASN A 19 3.97 7.91 3.87
CA ASN A 19 4.54 8.11 5.21
C ASN A 19 5.59 7.04 5.55
N LEU A 20 5.46 5.85 4.99
CA LEU A 20 6.43 4.78 5.15
C LEU A 20 7.80 5.16 4.57
N PHE A 21 7.83 5.82 3.39
CA PHE A 21 9.07 6.35 2.82
C PHE A 21 9.71 7.37 3.76
N ILE A 22 8.92 8.30 4.30
CA ILE A 22 9.40 9.37 5.19
C ILE A 22 10.00 8.78 6.47
N ASN A 23 9.31 7.82 7.10
CA ASN A 23 9.71 7.28 8.39
C ASN A 23 10.87 6.27 8.30
N GLU A 24 10.86 5.39 7.30
CA GLU A 24 11.77 4.24 7.26
C GLU A 24 12.98 4.46 6.36
N TYR A 25 12.83 5.25 5.29
CA TYR A 25 13.87 5.36 4.26
C TYR A 25 14.53 6.74 4.19
N MET A 26 13.74 7.81 4.29
CA MET A 26 14.22 9.17 4.09
C MET A 26 15.25 9.60 5.16
N ALA A 27 15.01 9.26 6.43
CA ALA A 27 15.81 9.73 7.54
C ALA A 27 17.27 9.26 7.50
N ALA A 28 17.54 8.07 6.96
CA ALA A 28 18.87 7.49 6.84
C ALA A 28 19.56 7.77 5.50
N ALA A 29 18.83 8.34 4.53
CA ALA A 29 19.33 8.57 3.18
C ALA A 29 20.10 9.89 3.06
N PRO A 30 21.09 9.97 2.16
CA PRO A 30 21.69 11.24 1.78
C PRO A 30 20.64 12.20 1.23
N GLY A 31 20.67 13.48 1.68
CA GLY A 31 19.65 14.47 1.27
C GLY A 31 19.52 14.66 -0.24
N ASP A 32 20.64 14.56 -0.97
CA ASP A 32 20.63 14.67 -2.44
C ASP A 32 19.92 13.49 -3.10
N PHE A 33 20.03 12.29 -2.53
CA PHE A 33 19.29 11.12 -3.02
C PHE A 33 17.79 11.25 -2.78
N VAL A 34 17.40 11.84 -1.64
CA VAL A 34 15.98 12.17 -1.36
C VAL A 34 15.44 13.18 -2.37
N LYS A 35 16.22 14.20 -2.72
CA LYS A 35 15.82 15.18 -3.76
C LYS A 35 15.58 14.49 -5.10
N VAL A 36 16.49 13.61 -5.54
CA VAL A 36 16.34 12.84 -6.79
C VAL A 36 15.06 12.01 -6.77
N TYR A 37 14.82 11.29 -5.69
CA TYR A 37 13.63 10.45 -5.52
C TYR A 37 12.33 11.27 -5.64
N LEU A 38 12.19 12.32 -4.83
CA LEU A 38 10.97 13.14 -4.77
C LEU A 38 10.73 13.88 -6.08
N PHE A 39 11.79 14.40 -6.70
CA PHE A 39 11.69 15.12 -7.96
C PHE A 39 11.21 14.22 -9.10
N ALA A 40 11.80 13.04 -9.24
CA ALA A 40 11.39 12.09 -10.27
C ALA A 40 10.01 11.47 -9.99
N GLN A 41 9.65 11.23 -8.71
CA GLN A 41 8.31 10.77 -8.34
C GLN A 41 7.23 11.77 -8.78
N MET A 42 7.47 13.06 -8.61
CA MET A 42 6.56 14.09 -9.10
C MET A 42 6.28 13.95 -10.60
N TYR A 43 7.32 13.72 -11.42
CA TYR A 43 7.15 13.52 -12.86
C TYR A 43 6.42 12.21 -13.18
N ALA A 44 6.75 11.14 -12.47
CA ALA A 44 6.08 9.84 -12.63
C ALA A 44 4.58 9.93 -12.30
N ASP A 45 4.21 10.60 -11.21
CA ASP A 45 2.80 10.80 -10.81
C ASP A 45 2.01 11.63 -11.84
N LEU A 46 2.70 12.52 -12.55
CA LEU A 46 2.11 13.34 -13.62
C LEU A 46 2.07 12.62 -14.98
N GLY A 47 2.66 11.43 -15.09
CA GLY A 47 2.83 10.72 -16.36
C GLY A 47 3.72 11.47 -17.35
N GLN A 48 4.67 12.27 -16.85
CA GLN A 48 5.63 13.02 -17.63
C GLN A 48 6.97 12.30 -17.64
N GLU A 49 7.64 12.29 -18.80
CA GLU A 49 8.98 11.75 -18.92
C GLU A 49 10.02 12.81 -18.52
N ILE A 50 11.05 12.39 -17.83
CA ILE A 50 12.22 13.20 -17.51
C ILE A 50 13.48 12.34 -17.57
N THR A 51 14.55 12.89 -18.12
CA THR A 51 15.85 12.20 -18.24
C THR A 51 16.73 12.43 -17.01
N ASN A 52 17.70 11.54 -16.79
CA ASN A 52 18.66 11.71 -15.69
C ASN A 52 19.49 12.99 -15.83
N GLU A 53 19.79 13.41 -17.08
CA GLU A 53 20.49 14.66 -17.36
C GLU A 53 19.65 15.89 -16.96
N GLU A 54 18.35 15.85 -17.21
CA GLU A 54 17.43 16.92 -16.82
C GLU A 54 17.30 16.99 -15.31
N ILE A 55 17.18 15.85 -14.62
CA ILE A 55 17.18 15.78 -13.15
C ILE A 55 18.47 16.39 -12.60
N ALA A 56 19.62 15.97 -13.09
CA ALA A 56 20.93 16.50 -12.69
C ALA A 56 20.99 18.02 -12.86
N LYS A 57 20.55 18.53 -14.00
CA LYS A 57 20.53 19.96 -14.30
C LYS A 57 19.59 20.73 -13.36
N TYR A 58 18.37 20.23 -13.14
CA TYR A 58 17.38 20.89 -12.26
C TYR A 58 17.85 20.93 -10.81
N LEU A 59 18.43 19.84 -10.34
CA LEU A 59 18.87 19.73 -8.95
C LEU A 59 20.29 20.28 -8.73
N SER A 60 20.95 20.79 -9.78
CA SER A 60 22.33 21.31 -9.75
C SER A 60 23.33 20.30 -9.17
N MET A 61 23.27 19.06 -9.66
CA MET A 61 24.14 17.96 -9.26
C MET A 61 24.77 17.28 -10.49
N GLU A 62 25.80 16.47 -10.26
CA GLU A 62 26.43 15.71 -11.33
C GLU A 62 25.53 14.54 -11.78
N HIS A 63 25.56 14.21 -13.07
CA HIS A 63 24.81 13.08 -13.63
C HIS A 63 25.11 11.77 -12.89
N GLU A 64 26.37 11.54 -12.54
CA GLU A 64 26.79 10.36 -11.79
C GLU A 64 26.14 10.26 -10.39
N ASP A 65 25.85 11.38 -9.75
CA ASP A 65 25.19 11.40 -8.44
C ASP A 65 23.72 10.97 -8.56
N VAL A 66 23.06 11.33 -9.66
CA VAL A 66 21.71 10.83 -9.97
C VAL A 66 21.73 9.31 -10.17
N LEU A 67 22.70 8.77 -10.90
CA LEU A 67 22.84 7.32 -11.09
C LEU A 67 23.16 6.58 -9.78
N ARG A 68 23.97 7.21 -8.89
CA ARG A 68 24.23 6.66 -7.54
C ARG A 68 22.97 6.68 -6.68
N ALA A 69 22.15 7.73 -6.77
CA ALA A 69 20.88 7.80 -6.08
C ALA A 69 19.95 6.65 -6.48
N TRP A 70 19.84 6.37 -7.80
CA TRP A 70 19.04 5.23 -8.26
C TRP A 70 19.58 3.88 -7.81
N THR A 71 20.88 3.72 -7.74
CA THR A 71 21.50 2.48 -7.22
C THR A 71 21.24 2.31 -5.73
N TYR A 72 21.27 3.40 -4.99
CA TYR A 72 20.93 3.40 -3.56
C TYR A 72 19.45 3.00 -3.34
N TRP A 73 18.53 3.66 -4.04
CA TRP A 73 17.11 3.41 -3.88
C TRP A 73 16.66 2.02 -4.35
N GLU A 74 17.31 1.50 -5.40
CA GLU A 74 17.11 0.10 -5.82
C GLU A 74 17.54 -0.89 -4.73
N LYS A 75 18.72 -0.65 -4.14
CA LYS A 75 19.21 -1.47 -3.01
C LYS A 75 18.30 -1.40 -1.79
N MET A 76 17.69 -0.25 -1.54
CA MET A 76 16.71 -0.08 -0.46
C MET A 76 15.34 -0.67 -0.80
N GLY A 77 15.10 -1.10 -2.04
CA GLY A 77 13.85 -1.71 -2.47
C GLY A 77 12.70 -0.73 -2.68
N VAL A 78 12.96 0.58 -2.73
CA VAL A 78 11.93 1.60 -2.95
C VAL A 78 11.67 1.90 -4.42
N ILE A 79 12.56 1.46 -5.30
CA ILE A 79 12.40 1.49 -6.75
C ILE A 79 12.82 0.14 -7.35
N ARG A 80 12.42 -0.07 -8.62
CA ARG A 80 12.93 -1.13 -9.50
C ARG A 80 13.50 -0.49 -10.75
N LYS A 81 14.63 -1.01 -11.24
CA LYS A 81 15.18 -0.67 -12.55
C LYS A 81 14.68 -1.68 -13.57
N ILE A 82 13.88 -1.23 -14.51
CA ILE A 82 13.39 -2.05 -15.62
C ILE A 82 14.30 -1.80 -16.81
N ARG A 83 15.11 -2.80 -17.17
CA ARG A 83 16.03 -2.68 -18.30
C ARG A 83 15.26 -2.60 -19.61
N ARG A 84 15.65 -1.65 -20.45
CA ARG A 84 15.23 -1.61 -21.84
C ARG A 84 16.05 -2.62 -22.67
N GLU A 85 15.50 -3.07 -23.78
CA GLU A 85 16.22 -3.96 -24.73
C GLU A 85 17.27 -3.17 -25.50
N SER A 86 18.22 -2.54 -24.83
CA SER A 86 19.33 -1.82 -25.40
C SER A 86 20.67 -2.40 -24.94
N ALA A 87 21.74 -2.16 -25.71
CA ALA A 87 23.08 -2.61 -25.38
C ALA A 87 23.71 -1.81 -24.21
N ASP A 88 23.12 -0.70 -23.81
CA ASP A 88 23.62 0.15 -22.75
C ASP A 88 23.13 -0.32 -21.38
N LYS A 89 24.07 -0.51 -20.45
CA LYS A 89 23.77 -0.90 -19.06
C LYS A 89 23.01 0.17 -18.26
N PHE A 90 23.05 1.41 -18.73
CA PHE A 90 22.42 2.56 -18.08
C PHE A 90 21.07 2.92 -18.69
N ASP A 91 20.62 2.19 -19.72
CA ASP A 91 19.32 2.37 -20.35
C ASP A 91 18.28 1.52 -19.61
N TYR A 92 17.65 2.13 -18.61
CA TYR A 92 16.60 1.53 -17.80
C TYR A 92 15.56 2.57 -17.42
N ASP A 93 14.34 2.09 -17.24
CA ASP A 93 13.26 2.85 -16.62
C ASP A 93 13.31 2.66 -15.10
N VAL A 94 12.92 3.70 -14.37
CA VAL A 94 12.77 3.65 -12.91
C VAL A 94 11.29 3.51 -12.58
N GLU A 95 10.92 2.41 -11.92
CA GLU A 95 9.59 2.17 -11.41
C GLU A 95 9.57 2.39 -9.90
N PHE A 96 8.71 3.29 -9.42
CA PHE A 96 8.50 3.52 -8.01
C PHE A 96 7.65 2.39 -7.42
N VAL A 97 8.13 1.79 -6.33
CA VAL A 97 7.43 0.69 -5.67
C VAL A 97 6.41 1.25 -4.70
N LEU A 98 5.20 0.69 -4.71
CA LEU A 98 4.19 0.97 -3.69
C LEU A 98 4.60 0.32 -2.36
N LEU A 99 5.21 1.10 -1.47
CA LEU A 99 5.83 0.59 -0.24
C LEU A 99 4.82 -0.06 0.70
N LYS A 100 3.59 0.48 0.76
CA LYS A 100 2.50 -0.15 1.51
C LYS A 100 2.20 -1.56 1.03
N GLU A 101 2.32 -1.86 -0.26
CA GLU A 101 2.12 -3.21 -0.79
C GLU A 101 3.29 -4.14 -0.41
N GLN A 102 4.51 -3.63 -0.33
CA GLN A 102 5.64 -4.44 0.18
C GLN A 102 5.48 -4.83 1.65
N PHE A 103 5.03 -3.90 2.49
CA PHE A 103 4.79 -4.17 3.91
C PHE A 103 3.58 -5.08 4.16
N TYR A 104 2.59 -5.01 3.28
CA TYR A 104 1.40 -5.85 3.34
C TYR A 104 1.49 -7.06 2.40
N GLY A 105 2.41 -7.07 1.42
CA GLY A 105 2.55 -8.10 0.40
C GLY A 105 3.06 -9.44 0.94
N ASP A 106 3.86 -9.46 2.00
CA ASP A 106 4.12 -10.70 2.76
C ASP A 106 2.87 -11.21 3.50
N LYS A 107 1.83 -10.37 3.59
CA LYS A 107 0.48 -10.77 4.01
C LYS A 107 -0.43 -11.11 2.83
N GLU A 108 0.03 -10.97 1.57
CA GLU A 108 -0.77 -11.40 0.39
C GLU A 108 -0.97 -12.91 0.30
N SER A 109 -0.12 -13.72 0.94
CA SER A 109 -0.48 -15.12 1.22
C SER A 109 -1.58 -15.24 2.30
N LYS A 110 -1.99 -14.12 2.90
CA LYS A 110 -3.04 -13.98 3.93
C LYS A 110 -3.91 -12.74 3.73
N ARG A 111 -4.01 -12.18 2.51
CA ARG A 111 -5.17 -11.35 2.23
C ARG A 111 -6.38 -12.24 2.49
N PRO A 112 -7.27 -11.86 3.40
CA PRO A 112 -8.56 -12.50 3.37
C PRO A 112 -9.05 -12.32 1.94
N VAL A 113 -9.29 -13.42 1.28
CA VAL A 113 -10.06 -13.53 0.05
C VAL A 113 -11.05 -12.38 0.09
N GLY A 114 -11.11 -11.55 -0.94
CA GLY A 114 -11.75 -10.22 -0.88
C GLY A 114 -13.01 -10.22 -0.02
N LEU A 115 -13.33 -9.11 0.61
CA LEU A 115 -14.42 -8.99 1.60
C LEU A 115 -15.65 -9.85 1.24
N ASP A 116 -15.99 -9.89 -0.04
CA ASP A 116 -17.07 -10.69 -0.63
C ASP A 116 -16.81 -12.22 -0.54
N GLN A 117 -15.60 -12.68 -0.73
CA GLN A 117 -15.28 -14.11 -0.73
C GLN A 117 -15.10 -14.67 0.69
N SER A 118 -14.59 -13.87 1.63
CA SER A 118 -14.52 -14.25 3.05
C SER A 118 -15.92 -14.32 3.65
N MET A 119 -16.79 -13.40 3.29
CA MET A 119 -18.18 -13.36 3.69
C MET A 119 -18.96 -14.54 3.07
N GLN A 120 -18.74 -14.84 1.78
CA GLN A 120 -19.37 -15.97 1.10
C GLN A 120 -18.91 -17.32 1.68
N ALA A 121 -17.62 -17.46 1.99
CA ALA A 121 -17.09 -18.64 2.66
C ALA A 121 -17.65 -18.79 4.07
N ALA A 122 -17.72 -17.70 4.85
CA ALA A 122 -18.29 -17.68 6.18
C ALA A 122 -19.80 -17.97 6.18
N MET A 123 -20.53 -17.43 5.21
CA MET A 123 -21.97 -17.70 5.03
C MET A 123 -22.24 -19.14 4.57
N GLY A 124 -21.27 -19.81 3.98
CA GLY A 124 -21.34 -21.24 3.63
C GLY A 124 -21.00 -22.18 4.78
N ASP A 125 -20.39 -21.67 5.85
CA ASP A 125 -19.96 -22.45 7.00
C ASP A 125 -21.06 -22.48 8.07
N LYS A 126 -21.52 -23.68 8.40
CA LYS A 126 -22.61 -23.89 9.35
C LYS A 126 -22.25 -23.46 10.78
N GLU A 127 -21.01 -23.69 11.19
CA GLU A 127 -20.53 -23.34 12.54
C GLU A 127 -20.46 -21.81 12.71
N ILE A 128 -20.05 -21.09 11.67
CA ILE A 128 -20.03 -19.61 11.66
C ILE A 128 -21.46 -19.03 11.67
N GLN A 129 -22.39 -19.65 10.95
CA GLN A 129 -23.79 -19.23 10.98
C GLN A 129 -24.43 -19.44 12.36
N GLU A 130 -24.17 -20.58 13.01
CA GLU A 130 -24.64 -20.88 14.35
C GLU A 130 -24.03 -19.90 15.39
N MET A 131 -22.77 -19.52 15.22
CA MET A 131 -22.11 -18.49 16.02
C MET A 131 -22.80 -17.12 15.86
N PHE A 132 -23.07 -16.65 14.63
CA PHE A 132 -23.77 -15.39 14.40
C PHE A 132 -25.15 -15.38 15.06
N GLN A 133 -25.92 -16.45 14.90
CA GLN A 133 -27.22 -16.58 15.52
C GLN A 133 -27.13 -16.56 17.06
N ALA A 134 -26.12 -17.18 17.63
CA ALA A 134 -25.90 -17.16 19.08
C ALA A 134 -25.56 -15.76 19.60
N ILE A 135 -24.74 -15.00 18.84
CA ILE A 135 -24.36 -13.62 19.16
C ILE A 135 -25.59 -12.70 19.06
N GLU A 136 -26.37 -12.79 17.99
CA GLU A 136 -27.60 -12.00 17.81
C GLU A 136 -28.63 -12.28 18.91
N LYS A 137 -28.74 -13.53 19.29
CA LYS A 137 -29.64 -13.92 20.41
C LYS A 137 -29.15 -13.37 21.74
N ALA A 138 -27.84 -13.35 21.99
CA ALA A 138 -27.26 -12.83 23.23
C ALA A 138 -27.34 -11.30 23.30
N SER A 139 -27.03 -10.61 22.20
CA SER A 139 -27.06 -9.14 22.12
C SER A 139 -28.46 -8.55 21.96
N GLY A 140 -29.43 -9.34 21.53
CA GLY A 140 -30.77 -8.87 21.21
C GLY A 140 -30.89 -7.99 19.98
N SER A 141 -29.81 -7.90 19.17
CA SER A 141 -29.72 -7.11 17.94
C SER A 141 -29.19 -7.93 16.77
N VAL A 142 -29.65 -7.60 15.57
CA VAL A 142 -29.13 -8.20 14.33
C VAL A 142 -27.75 -7.62 14.02
N LEU A 143 -26.78 -8.48 13.72
CA LEU A 143 -25.45 -8.07 13.33
C LEU A 143 -25.44 -7.38 11.96
N SER A 144 -24.79 -6.22 11.87
CA SER A 144 -24.52 -5.56 10.61
C SER A 144 -23.45 -6.32 9.82
N GLY A 145 -23.42 -6.12 8.49
CA GLY A 145 -22.38 -6.73 7.64
C GLY A 145 -20.94 -6.38 8.07
N THR A 146 -20.73 -5.18 8.62
CA THR A 146 -19.42 -4.74 9.11
C THR A 146 -19.02 -5.49 10.39
N GLU A 147 -19.95 -5.67 11.32
CA GLU A 147 -19.72 -6.45 12.55
C GLU A 147 -19.47 -7.93 12.24
N MET A 148 -20.20 -8.51 11.31
CA MET A 148 -19.95 -9.89 10.86
C MET A 148 -18.54 -10.06 10.30
N LEU A 149 -18.07 -9.11 9.49
CA LEU A 149 -16.70 -9.11 8.92
C LEU A 149 -15.64 -9.00 10.01
N GLU A 150 -15.83 -8.14 11.00
CA GLU A 150 -14.92 -7.99 12.12
C GLU A 150 -14.83 -9.29 12.93
N ILE A 151 -15.95 -9.94 13.20
CA ILE A 151 -16.00 -11.22 13.90
C ILE A 151 -15.31 -12.32 13.10
N VAL A 152 -15.50 -12.38 11.77
CA VAL A 152 -14.81 -13.34 10.89
C VAL A 152 -13.31 -13.07 10.88
N SER A 153 -12.88 -11.81 10.95
CA SER A 153 -11.45 -11.48 11.03
C SER A 153 -10.81 -12.05 12.30
N TRP A 154 -11.51 -12.08 13.43
CA TRP A 154 -11.00 -12.67 14.67
C TRP A 154 -10.75 -14.17 14.56
N ILE A 155 -11.59 -14.89 13.81
CA ILE A 155 -11.37 -16.32 13.53
C ILE A 155 -10.04 -16.51 12.77
N ASN A 156 -9.80 -15.67 11.76
CA ASN A 156 -8.64 -15.77 10.91
C ASN A 156 -7.35 -15.24 11.57
N ASP A 157 -7.44 -14.10 12.27
CA ASP A 157 -6.28 -13.40 12.83
C ASP A 157 -5.81 -14.01 14.16
N PHE A 158 -6.74 -14.48 14.98
CA PHE A 158 -6.45 -15.03 16.32
C PHE A 158 -6.64 -16.53 16.40
N ASN A 159 -7.04 -17.19 15.30
CA ASN A 159 -7.38 -18.62 15.28
C ASN A 159 -8.41 -19.01 16.38
N ALA A 160 -9.33 -18.06 16.66
CA ALA A 160 -10.37 -18.25 17.64
C ALA A 160 -11.46 -19.16 17.08
N THR A 161 -11.94 -20.11 17.87
CA THR A 161 -13.05 -20.96 17.42
C THR A 161 -14.38 -20.21 17.52
N PRO A 162 -15.37 -20.49 16.62
CA PRO A 162 -16.69 -19.89 16.66
C PRO A 162 -17.36 -19.97 18.04
N GLU A 163 -17.17 -21.08 18.75
CA GLU A 163 -17.74 -21.29 20.09
C GLU A 163 -17.15 -20.33 21.12
N VAL A 164 -15.82 -20.10 21.08
CA VAL A 164 -15.13 -19.18 21.99
C VAL A 164 -15.60 -17.74 21.77
N ILE A 165 -15.80 -17.34 20.53
CA ILE A 165 -16.29 -16.02 20.18
C ILE A 165 -17.74 -15.84 20.66
N ALA A 166 -18.62 -16.81 20.38
CA ALA A 166 -20.00 -16.78 20.82
C ALA A 166 -20.11 -16.74 22.36
N TYR A 167 -19.27 -17.49 23.05
CA TYR A 167 -19.22 -17.52 24.53
C TYR A 167 -18.74 -16.16 25.09
N GLY A 168 -17.70 -15.56 24.48
CA GLY A 168 -17.18 -14.25 24.86
C GLY A 168 -18.23 -13.16 24.75
N TYR A 169 -18.98 -13.14 23.66
CA TYR A 169 -20.10 -12.22 23.49
C TYR A 169 -21.22 -12.41 24.53
N ALA A 170 -21.62 -13.66 24.80
CA ALA A 170 -22.62 -13.95 25.79
C ALA A 170 -22.21 -13.57 27.23
N TYR A 171 -20.90 -13.48 27.49
CA TYR A 171 -20.38 -13.10 28.82
C TYR A 171 -20.26 -11.59 29.00
N CYS A 172 -20.10 -10.84 27.89
CA CYS A 172 -19.91 -9.38 27.90
C CYS A 172 -21.22 -8.58 27.79
N VAL A 173 -22.32 -9.24 27.51
CA VAL A 173 -23.67 -8.66 27.45
C VAL A 173 -24.44 -8.99 28.72
#